data_36103f21bfa9c967ed8858d8e4f18e2a
#
_entry.id   36103f21bfa9c967ed8858d8e4f18e2a
#
_cell.length_a   1.000
_cell.length_b   1.000
_cell.length_c   1.000
_cell.angle_alpha   90.00
_cell.angle_beta   90.00
_cell.angle_gamma   90.00
#
_symmetry.space_group_name_H-M   'P 1'
#
loop_
_entity.id
_entity.type
_entity.pdbx_description
1 polymer ?
#
loop_
_entity_poly.entity_id
_entity_poly.type
_entity_poly.pdbx_seq_one_letter_code
_entity_poly.pdbx_strand_id
1 'polypeptide(L)'
;MASRIVTREEMLQRVARFKELTPSSRPLVDAVLPQFNRQIFSIIGGGVTEDASMKVPITAVDGFHLSIIKAGPKKGTGLHNHRTVEVFMPLTGTWSVQWGDDGENELTIGQWDVISVPTGIMRGFRNESAEEAYLLALVGGDDPGRVAWATNVMSAVREKGFDLDANGKIVEIGR
;
A
#
# COMPACT_ATOMS: atom_id res chain seq x y z
N MET A 1 21.35 21.79 -20.96
CA MET A 1 21.81 20.44 -20.60
C MET A 1 21.64 19.54 -21.81
N ALA A 2 22.66 18.71 -22.14
CA ALA A 2 22.49 17.69 -23.18
C ALA A 2 21.50 16.62 -22.68
N SER A 3 20.56 16.23 -23.56
CA SER A 3 19.61 15.16 -23.22
C SER A 3 20.33 13.80 -23.19
N ARG A 4 19.99 12.95 -22.20
CA ARG A 4 20.46 11.56 -22.16
C ARG A 4 19.80 10.78 -23.30
N ILE A 5 20.60 10.05 -24.05
CA ILE A 5 20.09 9.09 -25.05
C ILE A 5 19.82 7.77 -24.32
N VAL A 6 18.63 7.22 -24.53
CA VAL A 6 18.16 5.97 -23.94
C VAL A 6 17.74 5.03 -25.07
N THR A 7 18.19 3.80 -25.04
CA THR A 7 17.81 2.77 -26.02
C THR A 7 16.37 2.30 -25.82
N ARG A 8 15.81 1.63 -26.84
CA ARG A 8 14.48 1.00 -26.72
C ARG A 8 14.46 -0.06 -25.64
N GLU A 9 15.51 -0.86 -25.51
CA GLU A 9 15.68 -1.92 -24.51
C GLU A 9 15.69 -1.34 -23.09
N GLU A 10 16.44 -0.26 -22.87
CA GLU A 10 16.44 0.45 -21.57
C GLU A 10 15.06 1.01 -21.21
N MET A 11 14.31 1.53 -22.19
CA MET A 11 12.94 2.00 -21.96
C MET A 11 11.96 0.85 -21.68
N LEU A 12 12.12 -0.30 -22.32
CA LEU A 12 11.27 -1.48 -22.03
C LEU A 12 11.43 -2.00 -20.61
N GLN A 13 12.61 -1.87 -20.00
CA GLN A 13 12.84 -2.21 -18.58
C GLN A 13 12.12 -1.27 -17.60
N ARG A 14 11.59 -0.16 -18.09
CA ARG A 14 10.79 0.82 -17.33
C ARG A 14 9.29 0.71 -17.60
N VAL A 15 8.86 -0.37 -18.21
CA VAL A 15 7.44 -0.65 -18.48
C VAL A 15 6.99 -1.81 -17.64
N ALA A 16 6.00 -1.58 -16.80
CA ALA A 16 5.26 -2.63 -16.10
C ALA A 16 3.90 -2.84 -16.79
N ARG A 17 3.58 -4.08 -17.11
CA ARG A 17 2.28 -4.42 -17.68
C ARG A 17 1.41 -5.05 -16.60
N PHE A 18 0.31 -4.41 -16.26
CA PHE A 18 -0.54 -4.83 -15.15
C PHE A 18 -0.93 -6.31 -15.20
N LYS A 19 -1.20 -6.84 -16.41
CA LYS A 19 -1.58 -8.25 -16.61
C LYS A 19 -0.45 -9.25 -16.31
N GLU A 20 0.80 -8.77 -16.25
CA GLU A 20 2.00 -9.58 -15.98
C GLU A 20 2.45 -9.47 -14.52
N LEU A 21 1.80 -8.59 -13.73
CA LEU A 21 2.13 -8.41 -12.33
C LEU A 21 1.57 -9.54 -11.47
N THR A 22 2.37 -9.98 -10.53
CA THR A 22 1.92 -10.90 -9.47
C THR A 22 1.71 -10.10 -8.19
N PRO A 23 0.49 -10.00 -7.68
CA PRO A 23 0.22 -9.28 -6.45
C PRO A 23 0.69 -10.06 -5.22
N SER A 24 1.05 -9.35 -4.16
CA SER A 24 1.06 -9.93 -2.82
C SER A 24 -0.36 -9.97 -2.26
N SER A 25 -0.76 -11.13 -1.76
CA SER A 25 -2.02 -11.29 -1.00
C SER A 25 -1.84 -11.03 0.51
N ARG A 26 -0.60 -10.85 0.95
CA ARG A 26 -0.24 -10.53 2.33
C ARG A 26 0.83 -9.44 2.34
N PRO A 27 0.56 -8.27 1.73
CA PRO A 27 1.56 -7.23 1.52
C PRO A 27 2.03 -6.57 2.82
N LEU A 28 1.13 -6.50 3.80
CA LEU A 28 1.31 -5.92 5.11
C LEU A 28 0.64 -6.83 6.15
N VAL A 29 1.10 -6.77 7.38
CA VAL A 29 0.70 -7.72 8.44
C VAL A 29 -0.80 -7.67 8.77
N ASP A 30 -1.44 -6.51 8.63
CA ASP A 30 -2.87 -6.34 8.85
C ASP A 30 -3.73 -7.17 7.88
N ALA A 31 -3.20 -7.54 6.70
CA ALA A 31 -3.92 -8.36 5.71
C ALA A 31 -4.28 -9.77 6.20
N VAL A 32 -3.74 -10.22 7.35
CA VAL A 32 -4.18 -11.45 8.01
C VAL A 32 -5.56 -11.32 8.65
N LEU A 33 -6.03 -10.09 8.86
CA LEU A 33 -7.35 -9.78 9.39
C LEU A 33 -8.37 -9.71 8.24
N PRO A 34 -9.52 -10.40 8.33
CA PRO A 34 -10.47 -10.49 7.23
C PRO A 34 -10.95 -9.15 6.65
N GLN A 35 -11.11 -8.12 7.50
CA GLN A 35 -11.54 -6.78 7.08
C GLN A 35 -10.44 -6.00 6.36
N PHE A 36 -9.18 -6.41 6.47
CA PHE A 36 -8.04 -5.76 5.84
C PHE A 36 -7.39 -6.62 4.74
N ASN A 37 -8.02 -7.74 4.40
CA ASN A 37 -7.55 -8.60 3.31
C ASN A 37 -7.64 -7.87 1.97
N ARG A 38 -6.51 -7.72 1.32
CA ARG A 38 -6.33 -7.05 0.04
C ARG A 38 -5.13 -7.58 -0.71
N GLN A 39 -5.03 -7.24 -1.97
CA GLN A 39 -3.87 -7.51 -2.81
C GLN A 39 -3.15 -6.19 -3.12
N ILE A 40 -1.81 -6.21 -3.15
CA ILE A 40 -1.01 -5.07 -3.63
C ILE A 40 -0.14 -5.53 -4.79
N PHE A 41 -0.24 -4.80 -5.89
CA PHE A 41 0.61 -4.89 -7.07
C PHE A 41 1.66 -3.79 -6.97
N SER A 42 2.89 -4.09 -6.53
CA SER A 42 4.00 -3.13 -6.58
C SER A 42 4.46 -2.96 -8.01
N ILE A 43 4.58 -1.71 -8.45
CA ILE A 43 4.93 -1.35 -9.83
C ILE A 43 6.28 -0.66 -9.87
N ILE A 44 6.46 0.37 -9.03
CA ILE A 44 7.70 1.16 -8.95
C ILE A 44 8.15 1.18 -7.50
N GLY A 45 9.38 0.73 -7.26
CA GLY A 45 9.96 0.67 -5.92
C GLY A 45 9.22 -0.27 -4.95
N GLY A 46 9.86 -0.64 -3.86
CA GLY A 46 9.33 -1.61 -2.89
C GLY A 46 8.20 -1.08 -2.01
N GLY A 47 8.08 0.26 -1.86
CA GLY A 47 7.13 0.85 -0.93
C GLY A 47 7.36 0.41 0.51
N VAL A 48 6.32 0.43 1.31
CA VAL A 48 6.33 0.04 2.74
C VAL A 48 6.02 -1.45 2.98
N THR A 49 6.22 -2.31 1.97
CA THR A 49 5.84 -3.72 2.06
C THR A 49 6.54 -4.50 3.18
N GLU A 50 5.79 -5.32 3.90
CA GLU A 50 6.28 -6.25 4.92
C GLU A 50 6.43 -7.68 4.36
N ASP A 51 5.98 -7.92 3.11
CA ASP A 51 6.17 -9.18 2.39
C ASP A 51 7.56 -9.25 1.77
N ALA A 52 8.40 -10.16 2.28
CA ALA A 52 9.75 -10.38 1.78
C ALA A 52 9.80 -10.99 0.36
N SER A 53 8.70 -11.56 -0.12
CA SER A 53 8.61 -12.23 -1.42
C SER A 53 8.09 -11.32 -2.55
N MET A 54 7.67 -10.08 -2.22
CA MET A 54 7.09 -9.16 -3.18
C MET A 54 8.08 -8.81 -4.30
N LYS A 55 7.62 -8.95 -5.55
CA LYS A 55 8.38 -8.61 -6.75
C LYS A 55 7.99 -7.23 -7.25
N VAL A 56 8.99 -6.46 -7.66
CA VAL A 56 8.82 -5.10 -8.19
C VAL A 56 9.47 -5.03 -9.57
N PRO A 57 8.73 -4.77 -10.65
CA PRO A 57 9.29 -4.75 -12.00
C PRO A 57 10.17 -3.53 -12.28
N ILE A 58 9.88 -2.37 -11.69
CA ILE A 58 10.62 -1.13 -11.93
C ILE A 58 11.28 -0.70 -10.62
N THR A 59 12.60 -0.91 -10.51
CA THR A 59 13.37 -0.61 -9.30
C THR A 59 14.20 0.67 -9.39
N ALA A 60 14.56 1.09 -10.60
CA ALA A 60 15.44 2.23 -10.85
C ALA A 60 14.67 3.54 -11.00
N VAL A 61 13.94 3.93 -9.97
CA VAL A 61 13.23 5.23 -9.87
C VAL A 61 13.49 5.80 -8.48
N ASP A 62 13.91 7.06 -8.45
CA ASP A 62 14.18 7.78 -7.22
C ASP A 62 12.97 8.67 -6.87
N GLY A 63 12.76 8.92 -5.59
CA GLY A 63 11.84 9.93 -5.08
C GLY A 63 10.40 9.47 -4.86
N PHE A 64 9.98 8.27 -5.31
CA PHE A 64 8.64 7.75 -5.03
C PHE A 64 8.52 6.23 -5.26
N HIS A 65 7.47 5.66 -4.69
CA HIS A 65 7.02 4.30 -4.92
C HIS A 65 5.58 4.31 -5.42
N LEU A 66 5.22 3.39 -6.31
CA LEU A 66 3.88 3.32 -6.88
C LEU A 66 3.36 1.88 -6.84
N SER A 67 2.14 1.73 -6.35
CA SER A 67 1.43 0.47 -6.32
C SER A 67 -0.04 0.63 -6.70
N ILE A 68 -0.67 -0.48 -7.08
CA ILE A 68 -2.12 -0.59 -7.21
C ILE A 68 -2.62 -1.56 -6.14
N ILE A 69 -3.58 -1.11 -5.39
CA ILE A 69 -4.27 -1.88 -4.34
C ILE A 69 -5.58 -2.37 -4.92
N LYS A 70 -5.88 -3.64 -4.69
CA LYS A 70 -7.12 -4.30 -5.08
C LYS A 70 -7.79 -4.83 -3.83
N ALA A 71 -9.01 -4.41 -3.56
CA ALA A 71 -9.75 -4.84 -2.39
C ALA A 71 -11.22 -5.12 -2.71
N GLY A 72 -11.76 -6.16 -2.09
CA GLY A 72 -13.19 -6.46 -2.15
C GLY A 72 -14.04 -5.45 -1.36
N PRO A 73 -15.36 -5.59 -1.41
CA PRO A 73 -16.29 -4.73 -0.67
C PRO A 73 -15.97 -4.66 0.82
N LYS A 74 -15.97 -3.46 1.38
CA LYS A 74 -15.66 -3.19 2.80
C LYS A 74 -14.30 -3.70 3.28
N LYS A 75 -13.36 -3.96 2.35
CA LYS A 75 -11.97 -4.32 2.66
C LYS A 75 -11.07 -3.10 2.46
N GLY A 76 -9.96 -3.08 3.21
CA GLY A 76 -9.05 -1.94 3.15
C GLY A 76 -7.76 -2.18 3.93
N THR A 77 -7.36 -1.20 4.73
CA THR A 77 -6.20 -1.29 5.62
C THR A 77 -6.54 -0.75 7.01
N GLY A 78 -5.87 -1.32 8.02
CA GLY A 78 -5.92 -0.80 9.38
C GLY A 78 -5.24 0.55 9.52
N LEU A 79 -5.52 1.25 10.62
CA LEU A 79 -4.87 2.52 10.92
C LEU A 79 -3.37 2.33 11.11
N HIS A 80 -2.60 3.14 10.39
CA HIS A 80 -1.15 3.11 10.39
C HIS A 80 -0.57 4.47 9.98
N ASN A 81 0.70 4.68 10.24
CA ASN A 81 1.45 5.78 9.66
C ASN A 81 2.81 5.33 9.12
N HIS A 82 3.44 6.18 8.34
CA HIS A 82 4.83 6.12 7.91
C HIS A 82 5.38 7.53 7.65
N ARG A 83 6.71 7.63 7.48
CA ARG A 83 7.43 8.92 7.45
C ARG A 83 7.23 9.75 6.19
N THR A 84 6.64 9.19 5.16
CA THR A 84 6.49 9.83 3.86
C THR A 84 5.05 10.25 3.60
N VAL A 85 4.88 11.22 2.72
CA VAL A 85 3.58 11.58 2.17
C VAL A 85 3.03 10.43 1.34
N GLU A 86 1.73 10.24 1.36
CA GLU A 86 1.04 9.25 0.55
C GLU A 86 -0.10 9.90 -0.23
N VAL A 87 -0.27 9.45 -1.46
CA VAL A 87 -1.33 9.92 -2.35
C VAL A 87 -2.18 8.74 -2.75
N PHE A 88 -3.50 8.89 -2.67
CA PHE A 88 -4.47 7.91 -3.17
C PHE A 88 -5.31 8.48 -4.30
N MET A 89 -5.59 7.64 -5.29
CA MET A 89 -6.51 7.93 -6.39
C MET A 89 -7.29 6.66 -6.76
N PRO A 90 -8.62 6.61 -6.54
CA PRO A 90 -9.42 5.50 -7.01
C PRO A 90 -9.33 5.35 -8.53
N LEU A 91 -8.90 4.19 -9.00
CA LEU A 91 -8.95 3.82 -10.42
C LEU A 91 -10.34 3.29 -10.78
N THR A 92 -10.99 2.63 -9.82
CA THR A 92 -12.38 2.19 -9.91
C THR A 92 -13.07 2.29 -8.55
N GLY A 93 -14.38 2.36 -8.57
CA GLY A 93 -15.22 2.35 -7.36
C GLY A 93 -15.12 3.62 -6.53
N THR A 94 -15.57 3.49 -5.29
CA THR A 94 -15.61 4.55 -4.28
C THR A 94 -14.87 4.07 -3.06
N TRP A 95 -14.03 4.93 -2.48
CA TRP A 95 -13.19 4.61 -1.35
C TRP A 95 -13.37 5.60 -0.22
N SER A 96 -13.35 5.14 1.01
CA SER A 96 -13.18 6.02 2.16
C SER A 96 -11.72 6.06 2.59
N VAL A 97 -11.28 7.23 3.07
CA VAL A 97 -10.01 7.43 3.75
C VAL A 97 -10.33 7.91 5.16
N GLN A 98 -9.87 7.15 6.15
CA GLN A 98 -9.99 7.48 7.57
C GLN A 98 -8.66 8.04 8.07
N TRP A 99 -8.72 8.99 9.02
CA TRP A 99 -7.53 9.51 9.69
C TRP A 99 -7.83 9.99 11.10
N GLY A 100 -6.77 10.22 11.87
CA GLY A 100 -6.79 10.51 13.29
C GLY A 100 -6.32 9.30 14.11
N ASP A 101 -6.03 9.49 15.38
CA ASP A 101 -5.42 8.46 16.22
C ASP A 101 -6.32 7.23 16.38
N ASP A 102 -7.64 7.44 16.40
CA ASP A 102 -8.67 6.40 16.47
C ASP A 102 -9.45 6.23 15.14
N GLY A 103 -9.04 6.95 14.07
CA GLY A 103 -9.74 6.95 12.79
C GLY A 103 -11.08 7.69 12.84
N GLU A 104 -11.18 8.67 13.71
CA GLU A 104 -12.41 9.43 14.01
C GLU A 104 -12.87 10.34 12.88
N ASN A 105 -12.00 10.61 11.92
CA ASN A 105 -12.33 11.38 10.73
C ASN A 105 -12.39 10.47 9.51
N GLU A 106 -13.30 10.75 8.61
CA GLU A 106 -13.47 9.98 7.37
C GLU A 106 -13.97 10.89 6.25
N LEU A 107 -13.48 10.66 5.04
CA LEU A 107 -14.04 11.23 3.81
C LEU A 107 -14.11 10.16 2.73
N THR A 108 -15.01 10.37 1.78
CA THR A 108 -15.18 9.49 0.62
C THR A 108 -14.64 10.17 -0.64
N ILE A 109 -13.89 9.39 -1.43
CA ILE A 109 -13.37 9.78 -2.74
C ILE A 109 -13.88 8.82 -3.82
N GLY A 110 -14.26 9.38 -4.95
CA GLY A 110 -14.71 8.64 -6.13
C GLY A 110 -13.61 8.46 -7.16
N GLN A 111 -13.96 7.79 -8.26
CA GLN A 111 -13.02 7.55 -9.36
C GLN A 111 -12.39 8.87 -9.85
N TRP A 112 -11.06 8.89 -9.97
CA TRP A 112 -10.21 10.01 -10.37
C TRP A 112 -10.06 11.16 -9.36
N ASP A 113 -10.74 11.11 -8.21
CA ASP A 113 -10.43 12.04 -7.12
C ASP A 113 -9.04 11.74 -6.56
N VAL A 114 -8.37 12.75 -6.06
CA VAL A 114 -7.02 12.61 -5.49
C VAL A 114 -7.01 13.15 -4.06
N ILE A 115 -6.48 12.37 -3.13
CA ILE A 115 -6.16 12.81 -1.78
C ILE A 115 -4.67 12.65 -1.51
N SER A 116 -4.05 13.69 -0.92
CA SER A 116 -2.70 13.62 -0.38
C SER A 116 -2.77 13.58 1.14
N VAL A 117 -2.28 12.50 1.73
CA VAL A 117 -2.21 12.34 3.19
C VAL A 117 -0.85 12.83 3.69
N PRO A 118 -0.80 13.82 4.60
CA PRO A 118 0.44 14.32 5.17
C PRO A 118 1.20 13.24 5.96
N THR A 119 2.50 13.47 6.14
CA THR A 119 3.35 12.60 6.97
C THR A 119 2.90 12.62 8.43
N GLY A 120 3.13 11.51 9.14
CA GLY A 120 2.88 11.42 10.59
C GLY A 120 1.40 11.30 11.00
N ILE A 121 0.49 11.28 10.04
CA ILE A 121 -0.94 11.11 10.29
C ILE A 121 -1.26 9.62 10.31
N MET A 122 -1.95 9.14 11.35
CA MET A 122 -2.60 7.82 11.34
C MET A 122 -3.70 7.83 10.29
N ARG A 123 -3.67 6.88 9.36
CA ARG A 123 -4.67 6.77 8.29
C ARG A 123 -4.95 5.31 7.94
N GLY A 124 -6.10 5.12 7.32
CA GLY A 124 -6.55 3.88 6.72
C GLY A 124 -7.41 4.20 5.49
N PHE A 125 -7.73 3.19 4.72
CA PHE A 125 -8.67 3.31 3.59
C PHE A 125 -9.55 2.06 3.52
N ARG A 126 -10.72 2.20 2.90
CA ARG A 126 -11.68 1.10 2.72
C ARG A 126 -12.43 1.24 1.39
N ASN A 127 -12.59 0.14 0.66
CA ASN A 127 -13.46 0.08 -0.51
C ASN A 127 -14.93 0.14 -0.07
N GLU A 128 -15.62 1.19 -0.47
CA GLU A 128 -17.05 1.40 -0.17
C GLU A 128 -17.99 0.85 -1.26
N SER A 129 -17.44 0.41 -2.39
CA SER A 129 -18.20 -0.17 -3.49
C SER A 129 -18.79 -1.53 -3.12
N ALA A 130 -19.85 -1.92 -3.83
CA ALA A 130 -20.47 -3.24 -3.72
C ALA A 130 -19.61 -4.36 -4.36
N GLU A 131 -18.60 -3.99 -5.15
CA GLU A 131 -17.73 -4.89 -5.89
C GLU A 131 -16.26 -4.64 -5.56
N GLU A 132 -15.40 -5.48 -6.09
CA GLU A 132 -13.95 -5.32 -6.04
C GLU A 132 -13.52 -4.05 -6.77
N ALA A 133 -12.64 -3.29 -6.16
CA ALA A 133 -12.18 -2.02 -6.70
C ALA A 133 -10.66 -1.85 -6.60
N TYR A 134 -10.13 -0.91 -7.40
CA TYR A 134 -8.71 -0.61 -7.52
C TYR A 134 -8.41 0.82 -7.07
N LEU A 135 -7.38 0.94 -6.25
CA LEU A 135 -6.87 2.20 -5.72
C LEU A 135 -5.39 2.33 -6.10
N LEU A 136 -5.01 3.41 -6.75
CA LEU A 136 -3.61 3.77 -6.94
C LEU A 136 -3.10 4.37 -5.63
N ALA A 137 -1.91 3.91 -5.19
CA ALA A 137 -1.18 4.47 -4.07
C ALA A 137 0.22 4.88 -4.52
N LEU A 138 0.59 6.12 -4.21
CA LEU A 138 1.92 6.67 -4.42
C LEU A 138 2.48 7.10 -3.07
N VAL A 139 3.66 6.57 -2.74
CA VAL A 139 4.39 6.91 -1.51
C VAL A 139 5.64 7.69 -1.91
N GLY A 140 5.81 8.89 -1.37
CA GLY A 140 6.95 9.76 -1.67
C GLY A 140 8.23 9.34 -0.94
N GLY A 141 9.38 9.80 -1.48
CA GLY A 141 10.71 9.56 -0.91
C GLY A 141 11.37 8.27 -1.39
N ASP A 142 12.68 8.18 -1.19
CA ASP A 142 13.49 7.03 -1.61
C ASP A 142 13.41 5.87 -0.61
N ASP A 143 13.20 6.20 0.68
CA ASP A 143 13.00 5.24 1.76
C ASP A 143 11.70 5.57 2.52
N PRO A 144 10.60 4.87 2.25
CA PRO A 144 9.33 5.06 2.95
C PRO A 144 9.40 4.64 4.43
N GLY A 145 10.44 3.93 4.83
CA GLY A 145 10.61 3.41 6.17
C GLY A 145 9.70 2.24 6.49
N ARG A 146 9.43 2.06 7.79
CA ARG A 146 8.52 1.03 8.28
C ARG A 146 7.14 1.61 8.56
N VAL A 147 6.14 0.75 8.46
CA VAL A 147 4.78 1.06 8.91
C VAL A 147 4.73 1.05 10.44
N ALA A 148 4.17 2.11 11.02
CA ALA A 148 3.80 2.14 12.43
C ALA A 148 2.28 1.90 12.53
N TRP A 149 1.91 0.75 13.04
CA TRP A 149 0.52 0.32 13.18
C TRP A 149 -0.12 0.86 14.46
N ALA A 150 -1.40 1.13 14.41
CA ALA A 150 -2.19 1.37 15.62
C ALA A 150 -2.16 0.15 16.54
N THR A 151 -2.15 0.39 17.86
CA THR A 151 -2.01 -0.67 18.88
C THR A 151 -3.10 -1.74 18.77
N ASN A 152 -4.34 -1.34 18.51
CA ASN A 152 -5.48 -2.25 18.35
C ASN A 152 -5.32 -3.15 17.11
N VAL A 153 -4.74 -2.65 16.02
CA VAL A 153 -4.45 -3.44 14.82
C VAL A 153 -3.42 -4.53 15.15
N MET A 154 -2.29 -4.15 15.76
CA MET A 154 -1.25 -5.14 16.14
C MET A 154 -1.72 -6.14 17.18
N SER A 155 -2.55 -5.74 18.12
CA SER A 155 -3.16 -6.68 19.08
C SER A 155 -3.99 -7.74 18.37
N ALA A 156 -4.87 -7.32 17.44
CA ALA A 156 -5.68 -8.25 16.66
C ALA A 156 -4.84 -9.15 15.73
N VAL A 157 -3.74 -8.64 15.17
CA VAL A 157 -2.79 -9.42 14.37
C VAL A 157 -2.13 -10.52 15.20
N ARG A 158 -1.68 -10.19 16.43
CA ARG A 158 -1.07 -11.16 17.36
C ARG A 158 -2.05 -12.24 17.80
N GLU A 159 -3.31 -11.90 18.03
CA GLU A 159 -4.38 -12.88 18.30
C GLU A 159 -4.58 -13.87 17.15
N LYS A 160 -4.21 -13.51 15.92
CA LYS A 160 -4.20 -14.40 14.75
C LYS A 160 -2.93 -15.23 14.62
N GLY A 161 -1.95 -15.06 15.53
CA GLY A 161 -0.68 -15.78 15.49
C GLY A 161 0.36 -15.18 14.55
N PHE A 162 0.29 -13.88 14.30
CA PHE A 162 1.26 -13.17 13.45
C PHE A 162 1.88 -11.98 14.19
N ASP A 163 3.10 -11.61 13.80
CA ASP A 163 3.79 -10.40 14.25
C ASP A 163 4.79 -9.95 13.18
N LEU A 164 5.54 -8.90 13.46
CA LEU A 164 6.66 -8.43 12.64
C LEU A 164 7.99 -8.79 13.34
N ASP A 165 8.95 -9.28 12.57
CA ASP A 165 10.32 -9.50 13.05
C ASP A 165 11.10 -8.18 13.24
N ALA A 166 12.34 -8.28 13.70
CA ALA A 166 13.22 -7.12 13.89
C ALA A 166 13.48 -6.33 12.59
N ASN A 167 13.28 -6.94 11.42
CA ASN A 167 13.41 -6.31 10.12
C ASN A 167 12.08 -5.74 9.59
N GLY A 168 10.98 -5.87 10.34
CA GLY A 168 9.64 -5.45 9.93
C GLY A 168 9.03 -6.38 8.87
N LYS A 169 9.37 -7.67 8.90
CA LYS A 169 8.79 -8.68 8.02
C LYS A 169 7.80 -9.55 8.79
N ILE A 170 6.75 -9.96 8.09
CA ILE A 170 5.67 -10.78 8.65
C ILE A 170 6.24 -12.14 9.08
N VAL A 171 5.98 -12.52 10.33
CA VAL A 171 6.34 -13.82 10.90
C VAL A 171 5.12 -14.45 11.58
N GLU A 172 5.07 -15.78 11.56
CA GLU A 172 4.11 -16.53 12.38
C GLU A 172 4.69 -16.72 13.77
N ILE A 173 3.91 -16.35 14.78
CA ILE A 173 4.21 -16.61 16.17
C ILE A 173 3.31 -17.79 16.63
N GLY A 174 3.93 -18.84 17.16
CA GLY A 174 3.18 -20.00 17.67
C GLY A 174 2.09 -19.58 18.65
N ARG A 175 0.95 -20.27 18.60
CA ARG A 175 -0.12 -20.13 19.59
C ARG A 175 0.31 -20.72 20.93
#